data_6c7c296c276df5c49b105a0e9a6be858
#
_entry.id   6c7c296c276df5c49b105a0e9a6be858
#
_cell.length_a   1.000
_cell.length_b   1.000
_cell.length_c   1.000
_cell.angle_alpha   90.00
_cell.angle_beta   90.00
_cell.angle_gamma   90.00
#
_symmetry.space_group_name_H-M   'P 1'
#
loop_
_entity.id
_entity.type
_entity.pdbx_description
1 polymer ?
#
loop_
_entity_poly.entity_id
_entity_poly.type
_entity_poly.pdbx_seq_one_letter_code
_entity_poly.pdbx_strand_id
1 'polypeptide(L)' 'MIDYSPLWETMKKRHISQYALINKGIDKHTLDQLRKNQNITILTVEKLCNILNCTPNDVFAFKAEKDL' A
#
# COMPACT_ATOMS: atom_id res chain seq x y z
N MET A 1 -1.69 6.76 13.37
CA MET A 1 -2.47 5.71 12.69
C MET A 1 -1.99 5.57 11.26
N ILE A 2 -1.77 4.35 10.80
CA ILE A 2 -1.32 4.13 9.42
C ILE A 2 -2.49 4.22 8.44
N ASP A 3 -2.22 4.74 7.25
CA ASP A 3 -3.23 4.95 6.22
C ASP A 3 -2.63 4.62 4.85
N TYR A 4 -3.27 3.72 4.10
CA TYR A 4 -2.80 3.31 2.79
C TYR A 4 -3.57 3.99 1.64
N SER A 5 -4.30 5.07 1.91
CA SER A 5 -4.96 5.83 0.85
C SER A 5 -4.00 6.25 -0.26
N PRO A 6 -2.74 6.66 0.03
CA PRO A 6 -1.79 6.96 -1.05
C PRO A 6 -1.57 5.79 -2.00
N LEU A 7 -1.54 4.56 -1.49
CA LEU A 7 -1.38 3.35 -2.31
C LEU A 7 -2.49 3.23 -3.35
N TRP A 8 -3.75 3.39 -2.91
CA TRP A 8 -4.89 3.26 -3.82
C TRP A 8 -4.88 4.34 -4.89
N GLU A 9 -4.51 5.55 -4.53
CA GLU A 9 -4.36 6.66 -5.49
C GLU A 9 -3.24 6.39 -6.49
N THR A 10 -2.10 5.89 -6.02
CA THR A 10 -0.96 5.56 -6.88
C THR A 10 -1.33 4.46 -7.86
N MET A 11 -2.00 3.41 -7.39
CA MET A 11 -2.46 2.32 -8.25
C MET A 11 -3.40 2.83 -9.33
N LYS A 12 -4.30 3.73 -8.97
CA LYS A 12 -5.23 4.33 -9.91
C LYS A 12 -4.49 5.12 -10.99
N LYS A 13 -3.52 5.93 -10.59
CA LYS A 13 -2.70 6.71 -11.52
C LYS A 13 -1.88 5.83 -12.46
N ARG A 14 -1.41 4.69 -11.97
CA ARG A 14 -0.57 3.75 -12.74
C ARG A 14 -1.39 2.72 -13.49
N HIS A 15 -2.72 2.74 -13.36
CA HIS A 15 -3.63 1.75 -13.96
C HIS A 15 -3.28 0.31 -13.54
N ILE A 16 -2.92 0.13 -12.28
CA ILE A 16 -2.61 -1.19 -11.72
C ILE A 16 -3.72 -1.59 -10.75
N SER A 17 -4.35 -2.73 -11.02
CA SER A 17 -5.41 -3.26 -10.18
C SER A 17 -4.86 -4.06 -9.00
N GLN A 18 -5.71 -4.34 -8.01
CA GLN A 18 -5.34 -5.24 -6.91
C GLN A 18 -5.02 -6.64 -7.44
N TYR A 19 -5.74 -7.09 -8.45
CA TYR A 19 -5.46 -8.37 -9.09
C TYR A 19 -4.05 -8.39 -9.68
N ALA A 20 -3.64 -7.31 -10.31
CA ALA A 20 -2.28 -7.21 -10.87
C ALA A 20 -1.23 -7.29 -9.76
N LEU A 21 -1.49 -6.74 -8.57
CA LEU A 21 -0.56 -6.86 -7.45
C LEU A 21 -0.39 -8.33 -7.03
N ILE A 22 -1.47 -9.09 -7.00
CA ILE A 22 -1.41 -10.54 -6.68
C ILE A 22 -0.52 -11.25 -7.70
N ASN A 23 -0.72 -10.97 -8.98
CA ASN A 23 0.08 -11.58 -10.06
C ASN A 23 1.55 -11.22 -9.96
N LYS A 24 1.88 -10.09 -9.37
CA LYS A 24 3.27 -9.64 -9.20
C LYS A 24 3.88 -10.06 -7.86
N GLY A 25 3.16 -10.85 -7.08
CA GLY A 25 3.70 -11.48 -5.89
C GLY A 25 3.23 -10.92 -4.55
N ILE A 26 2.24 -10.03 -4.55
CA ILE A 26 1.60 -9.58 -3.30
C ILE A 26 0.48 -10.57 -2.98
N ASP A 27 0.53 -11.21 -1.81
CA ASP A 27 -0.48 -12.22 -1.49
C ASP A 27 -1.80 -11.59 -1.03
N LYS A 28 -2.85 -12.42 -1.02
CA LYS A 28 -4.19 -11.95 -0.66
C LYS A 28 -4.30 -11.48 0.78
N HIS A 29 -3.53 -12.11 1.67
CA HIS A 29 -3.51 -11.71 3.08
C HIS A 29 -2.94 -10.30 3.24
N THR A 30 -1.85 -10.00 2.55
CA THR A 30 -1.26 -8.67 2.55
C THR A 30 -2.22 -7.63 1.99
N LEU A 31 -2.93 -7.95 0.90
CA LEU A 31 -3.94 -7.05 0.36
C LEU A 31 -5.05 -6.77 1.36
N ASP A 32 -5.49 -7.79 2.09
CA ASP A 32 -6.51 -7.63 3.12
C ASP A 32 -6.03 -6.69 4.23
N GLN A 33 -4.78 -6.86 4.65
CA GLN A 33 -4.17 -5.96 5.64
C GLN A 33 -4.13 -4.51 5.14
N LEU A 34 -3.77 -4.31 3.87
CA LEU A 34 -3.76 -2.98 3.27
C LEU A 34 -5.14 -2.34 3.25
N ARG A 35 -6.17 -3.11 2.90
CA ARG A 35 -7.55 -2.60 2.89
C ARG A 35 -8.03 -2.19 4.28
N LYS A 36 -7.54 -2.85 5.32
CA LYS A 36 -7.94 -2.60 6.71
C LYS A 36 -7.00 -1.64 7.44
N ASN A 37 -6.06 -1.05 6.74
CA ASN A 37 -5.03 -0.18 7.33
C ASN A 37 -4.27 -0.86 8.46
N GLN A 38 -3.95 -2.14 8.27
CA GLN A 38 -3.17 -2.93 9.22
C GLN A 38 -1.69 -2.87 8.89
N ASN A 39 -0.87 -3.24 9.86
CA ASN A 39 0.58 -3.22 9.69
C ASN A 39 1.05 -4.20 8.63
N ILE A 40 2.02 -3.77 7.82
CA ILE A 40 2.77 -4.64 6.90
C ILE A 40 4.26 -4.42 7.15
N THR A 41 5.09 -5.32 6.63
CA THR A 41 6.54 -5.17 6.81
C THR A 41 7.12 -4.11 5.89
N ILE A 42 8.26 -3.56 6.28
CA ILE A 42 8.99 -2.61 5.44
C ILE A 42 9.41 -3.25 4.11
N LEU A 43 9.76 -4.54 4.14
CA LEU A 43 10.09 -5.25 2.90
C LEU A 43 8.91 -5.33 1.95
N THR A 44 7.70 -5.46 2.48
CA THR A 44 6.49 -5.43 1.65
C THR A 44 6.28 -4.04 1.05
N VAL A 45 6.55 -2.99 1.80
CA VAL A 45 6.51 -1.61 1.28
C VAL A 45 7.49 -1.46 0.13
N GLU A 46 8.71 -1.95 0.29
CA GLU A 46 9.74 -1.92 -0.77
C GLU A 46 9.24 -2.64 -2.01
N LYS A 47 8.65 -3.82 -1.84
CA LYS A 47 8.11 -4.60 -2.95
C LYS A 47 7.01 -3.84 -3.69
N LEU A 48 6.10 -3.21 -2.96
CA LEU A 48 5.05 -2.38 -3.57
C LEU A 48 5.66 -1.20 -4.35
N CYS A 49 6.65 -0.54 -3.79
CA CYS A 49 7.34 0.55 -4.48
C CYS A 49 7.97 0.09 -5.79
N ASN A 50 8.59 -1.09 -5.78
CA ASN A 50 9.21 -1.65 -6.99
C ASN A 50 8.16 -2.00 -8.05
N ILE A 51 7.04 -2.59 -7.63
CA ILE A 51 5.95 -2.95 -8.55
C ILE A 51 5.35 -1.70 -9.18
N LEU A 52 5.11 -0.66 -8.36
CA LEU A 52 4.43 0.56 -8.79
C LEU A 52 5.39 1.62 -9.32
N ASN A 53 6.70 1.37 -9.22
CA ASN A 53 7.72 2.35 -9.58
C ASN A 53 7.48 3.69 -8.88
N CYS A 54 7.40 3.64 -7.56
CA CYS A 54 7.08 4.80 -6.73
C CYS A 54 7.91 4.80 -5.45
N THR A 55 7.72 5.81 -4.60
CA THR A 55 8.40 5.93 -3.32
C THR A 55 7.46 5.55 -2.16
N PRO A 56 7.97 5.32 -0.94
CA PRO A 56 7.12 5.00 0.20
C PRO A 56 6.02 6.02 0.47
N ASN A 57 6.25 7.29 0.18
CA ASN A 57 5.23 8.34 0.32
C ASN A 57 4.00 8.06 -0.54
N ASP A 58 4.17 7.32 -1.62
CA ASP A 58 3.09 6.97 -2.52
C ASP A 58 2.35 5.70 -2.09
N VAL A 59 2.79 5.06 -1.00
CA VAL A 59 2.20 3.82 -0.49
C VAL A 59 1.43 4.07 0.80
N PHE A 60 2.02 4.81 1.74
CA PHE A 60 1.39 5.03 3.04
C PHE A 60 1.67 6.41 3.60
N ALA A 61 0.85 6.80 4.57
CA ALA A 61 1.02 7.99 5.36
C ALA A 61 0.56 7.70 6.79
N PHE A 62 0.88 8.58 7.71
CA PHE A 62 0.38 8.50 9.07
C PHE A 62 -0.64 9.60 9.28
N LYS A 63 -1.81 9.22 9.78
CA LYS A 63 -2.83 10.20 10.17
C LYS A 63 -2.60 10.64 11.59
N ALA A 64 -2.75 11.93 11.86
CA ALA A 64 -2.69 12.43 13.22
C ALA A 64 -3.85 11.86 14.03
N GLU A 65 -3.57 11.49 15.29
CA GLU A 65 -4.61 11.09 16.22
C GLU A 65 -5.20 12.34 16.87
N LYS A 66 -6.53 12.35 16.97
CA LYS A 66 -7.24 13.56 17.42
C LYS A 66 -7.00 13.90 18.89
N ASP A 67 -6.62 12.92 19.68
CA ASP A 67 -6.54 13.08 21.14
C ASP A 67 -5.12 13.33 21.65
N LEU A 68 -4.22 13.70 20.78
CA LEU A 68 -2.86 14.06 21.19
C LEU A 68 -2.77 15.50 21.66
#